data_4fe608c435ef2b7d2a5e751f3d4f320a
#
_entry.id   4fe608c435ef2b7d2a5e751f3d4f320a
#
_cell.length_a   1.000
_cell.length_b   1.000
_cell.length_c   1.000
_cell.angle_alpha   90.00
_cell.angle_beta   90.00
_cell.angle_gamma   90.00
#
_symmetry.space_group_name_H-M   'P 1'
#
loop_
_entity.id
_entity.type
_entity.pdbx_description
1 polymer ?
#
loop_
_entity_poly.entity_id
_entity_poly.type
_entity_poly.pdbx_seq_one_letter_code
_entity_poly.pdbx_strand_id
1 'polypeptide(L)'
;MFVQYLPIFTKLDDKPVLVVGGGDVALRKCQAFLKARANVTVVAPDFCTELVELADQGHLTLVNEYFDTHHILGMMLIIAATDNEVVNKAVFDAANAQNIFVNVVDDQPKCGFIFPSIVDRDPITIAISSAGTAPVLARRIREKLETLIPHHTGKLAKLAGDFRDQVKARFNTFSDRRQFWERVFDSSVVSKVQVGDEQGAQQQLNDMLTQPNAPEGEVYVVGAGPGDPELLTIKALQLMQQADVVVYDYLVSDEIMDLVRRDADLVCVGKKAGHHSVKQEDTNQMLVNFAKQGKKVCRIKGGDPFIYGRGGEEVQVLAKHGVKYQIVPGITAAAGCSAYSGIPLTHRDHAQAIQFVTGHCKKDGQELDWRGLAQSNQTLAVYMGVIKSPHIQAKLLEHGRAPETPIAIVENGTRQSQRVVRGTLGELAAKIEQHNIQSPALLIIGEVAALHEELAWFGQTEQVSSFAQPITQVA
;
A
#
# COMPACT_ATOMS: atom_id res chain seq x y z
N MET A 1 -15.17 0.17 5.26
CA MET A 1 -14.84 -1.27 5.19
C MET A 1 -15.04 -1.87 6.57
N PHE A 2 -15.86 -2.92 6.73
CA PHE A 2 -16.05 -3.58 8.02
C PHE A 2 -14.97 -4.65 8.21
N VAL A 3 -14.28 -4.64 9.34
CA VAL A 3 -13.29 -5.65 9.71
C VAL A 3 -13.98 -6.63 10.65
N GLN A 4 -14.02 -7.92 10.30
CA GLN A 4 -14.69 -8.95 11.10
C GLN A 4 -14.02 -9.16 12.48
N TYR A 5 -12.70 -9.08 12.55
CA TYR A 5 -11.92 -9.18 13.78
C TYR A 5 -10.98 -7.99 13.92
N LEU A 6 -10.98 -7.35 15.09
CA LEU A 6 -10.01 -6.32 15.43
C LEU A 6 -8.71 -6.99 15.91
N PRO A 7 -7.56 -6.76 15.25
CA PRO A 7 -6.29 -7.29 15.72
C PRO A 7 -5.82 -6.55 16.98
N ILE A 8 -5.67 -7.28 18.08
CA ILE A 8 -5.14 -6.78 19.35
C ILE A 8 -4.08 -7.73 19.87
N PHE A 9 -3.08 -7.22 20.59
CA PHE A 9 -2.12 -8.01 21.38
C PHE A 9 -2.49 -7.90 22.85
N THR A 10 -2.73 -9.03 23.48
CA THR A 10 -3.12 -9.11 24.89
C THR A 10 -1.94 -9.54 25.75
N LYS A 11 -1.67 -8.82 26.85
CA LYS A 11 -0.68 -9.23 27.84
C LYS A 11 -1.29 -10.30 28.75
N LEU A 12 -0.73 -11.52 28.68
CA LEU A 12 -1.20 -12.67 29.48
C LEU A 12 -0.26 -13.00 30.67
N ASP A 13 0.78 -12.25 30.89
CA ASP A 13 1.74 -12.42 32.00
C ASP A 13 0.99 -12.51 33.34
N ASP A 14 1.10 -13.64 34.01
CA ASP A 14 0.38 -13.99 35.27
C ASP A 14 -1.16 -13.95 35.20
N LYS A 15 -1.75 -14.02 33.98
CA LYS A 15 -3.22 -14.02 33.86
C LYS A 15 -3.78 -15.43 33.80
N PRO A 16 -4.92 -15.68 34.48
CA PRO A 16 -5.57 -17.01 34.51
C PRO A 16 -6.22 -17.33 33.16
N VAL A 17 -5.89 -18.48 32.62
CA VAL A 17 -6.42 -19.01 31.34
C VAL A 17 -6.89 -20.45 31.57
N LEU A 18 -8.09 -20.75 31.08
CA LEU A 18 -8.67 -22.09 31.14
C LEU A 18 -8.61 -22.79 29.78
N VAL A 19 -8.17 -24.03 29.79
CA VAL A 19 -8.30 -24.95 28.65
C VAL A 19 -9.16 -26.13 29.07
N VAL A 20 -10.27 -26.34 28.37
CA VAL A 20 -11.14 -27.49 28.60
C VAL A 20 -10.86 -28.53 27.53
N GLY A 21 -10.35 -29.68 27.94
CA GLY A 21 -9.89 -30.78 27.11
C GLY A 21 -8.46 -31.21 27.45
N GLY A 22 -8.15 -32.51 27.37
CA GLY A 22 -6.88 -33.09 27.77
C GLY A 22 -6.03 -33.73 26.69
N GLY A 23 -6.40 -33.56 25.39
CA GLY A 23 -5.71 -34.16 24.27
C GLY A 23 -4.66 -33.23 23.60
N ASP A 24 -4.10 -33.67 22.46
CA ASP A 24 -3.03 -32.98 21.71
C ASP A 24 -3.41 -31.56 21.26
N VAL A 25 -4.70 -31.31 20.99
CA VAL A 25 -5.17 -29.98 20.62
C VAL A 25 -5.06 -29.01 21.79
N ALA A 26 -5.50 -29.47 22.98
CA ALA A 26 -5.38 -28.73 24.23
C ALA A 26 -3.91 -28.45 24.56
N LEU A 27 -3.03 -29.45 24.44
CA LEU A 27 -1.59 -29.31 24.65
C LEU A 27 -0.98 -28.18 23.79
N ARG A 28 -1.27 -28.18 22.50
CA ARG A 28 -0.79 -27.12 21.59
C ARG A 28 -1.24 -25.72 22.01
N LYS A 29 -2.48 -25.59 22.54
CA LYS A 29 -3.00 -24.33 23.05
C LYS A 29 -2.32 -23.92 24.36
N CYS A 30 -2.12 -24.87 25.26
CA CYS A 30 -1.36 -24.66 26.51
C CYS A 30 0.05 -24.15 26.24
N GLN A 31 0.78 -24.76 25.30
CA GLN A 31 2.13 -24.32 24.92
C GLN A 31 2.18 -22.87 24.46
N ALA A 32 1.17 -22.39 23.70
CA ALA A 32 1.09 -21.01 23.29
C ALA A 32 0.87 -20.04 24.48
N PHE A 33 0.04 -20.42 25.43
CA PHE A 33 -0.22 -19.63 26.63
C PHE A 33 0.98 -19.61 27.59
N LEU A 34 1.66 -20.77 27.76
CA LEU A 34 2.88 -20.87 28.56
C LEU A 34 4.01 -19.97 28.03
N LYS A 35 4.16 -19.85 26.68
CA LYS A 35 5.08 -18.89 26.07
C LYS A 35 4.72 -17.43 26.42
N ALA A 36 3.43 -17.15 26.60
CA ALA A 36 2.94 -15.83 27.03
C ALA A 36 2.93 -15.66 28.56
N ARG A 37 3.49 -16.62 29.33
CA ARG A 37 3.54 -16.67 30.79
C ARG A 37 2.18 -16.59 31.47
N ALA A 38 1.14 -17.14 30.83
CA ALA A 38 -0.18 -17.23 31.44
C ALA A 38 -0.21 -18.33 32.53
N ASN A 39 -1.05 -18.12 33.53
CA ASN A 39 -1.37 -19.15 34.51
C ASN A 39 -2.42 -20.10 33.92
N VAL A 40 -1.97 -21.23 33.40
CA VAL A 40 -2.82 -22.16 32.65
C VAL A 40 -3.41 -23.21 33.57
N THR A 41 -4.73 -23.31 33.54
CA THR A 41 -5.48 -24.43 34.16
C THR A 41 -6.11 -25.27 33.05
N VAL A 42 -5.96 -26.59 33.13
CA VAL A 42 -6.55 -27.53 32.18
C VAL A 42 -7.57 -28.40 32.90
N VAL A 43 -8.79 -28.45 32.40
CA VAL A 43 -9.88 -29.26 32.96
C VAL A 43 -10.26 -30.36 31.97
N ALA A 44 -10.11 -31.61 32.38
CA ALA A 44 -10.53 -32.77 31.61
C ALA A 44 -10.64 -34.02 32.48
N PRO A 45 -11.44 -35.02 32.11
CA PRO A 45 -11.46 -36.31 32.81
C PRO A 45 -10.16 -37.11 32.60
N ASP A 46 -9.47 -36.93 31.46
CA ASP A 46 -8.22 -37.59 31.10
C ASP A 46 -7.26 -36.62 30.41
N PHE A 47 -5.95 -36.85 30.55
CA PHE A 47 -4.91 -35.99 29.99
C PHE A 47 -3.88 -36.80 29.19
N CYS A 48 -3.36 -36.24 28.11
CA CYS A 48 -2.19 -36.80 27.41
C CYS A 48 -0.93 -36.68 28.28
N THR A 49 0.04 -37.56 28.02
CA THR A 49 1.27 -37.70 28.82
C THR A 49 2.01 -36.37 28.95
N GLU A 50 2.11 -35.61 27.89
CA GLU A 50 2.84 -34.35 27.86
C GLU A 50 2.21 -33.24 28.70
N LEU A 51 0.86 -33.25 28.85
CA LEU A 51 0.17 -32.34 29.79
C LEU A 51 0.48 -32.72 31.26
N VAL A 52 0.55 -34.01 31.56
CA VAL A 52 0.92 -34.49 32.90
C VAL A 52 2.38 -34.08 33.20
N GLU A 53 3.32 -34.30 32.28
CA GLU A 53 4.71 -33.87 32.43
C GLU A 53 4.86 -32.37 32.69
N LEU A 54 4.10 -31.53 31.95
CA LEU A 54 4.10 -30.09 32.15
C LEU A 54 3.55 -29.68 33.53
N ALA A 55 2.56 -30.41 34.04
CA ALA A 55 2.00 -30.18 35.38
C ALA A 55 2.98 -30.61 36.48
N ASP A 56 3.64 -31.77 36.34
CA ASP A 56 4.67 -32.25 37.26
C ASP A 56 5.86 -31.29 37.36
N GLN A 57 6.17 -30.58 36.25
CA GLN A 57 7.19 -29.53 36.24
C GLN A 57 6.69 -28.19 36.80
N GLY A 58 5.43 -28.11 37.20
CA GLY A 58 4.84 -26.88 37.76
C GLY A 58 4.52 -25.79 36.74
N HIS A 59 4.45 -26.13 35.44
CA HIS A 59 4.17 -25.14 34.37
C HIS A 59 2.68 -24.82 34.22
N LEU A 60 1.80 -25.77 34.57
CA LEU A 60 0.35 -25.61 34.51
C LEU A 60 -0.34 -26.41 35.60
N THR A 61 -1.64 -26.17 35.79
CA THR A 61 -2.47 -26.89 36.77
C THR A 61 -3.45 -27.82 36.04
N LEU A 62 -3.50 -29.09 36.42
CA LEU A 62 -4.50 -30.05 35.94
C LEU A 62 -5.62 -30.19 36.95
N VAL A 63 -6.86 -30.18 36.45
CA VAL A 63 -8.07 -30.46 37.21
C VAL A 63 -8.74 -31.67 36.58
N ASN A 64 -8.61 -32.84 37.22
CA ASN A 64 -9.18 -34.10 36.73
C ASN A 64 -10.68 -34.20 37.07
N GLU A 65 -11.46 -33.41 36.33
CA GLU A 65 -12.92 -33.33 36.52
C GLU A 65 -13.59 -33.11 35.15
N TYR A 66 -14.88 -33.40 35.08
CA TYR A 66 -15.71 -32.91 33.96
C TYR A 66 -15.89 -31.41 34.10
N PHE A 67 -16.02 -30.73 32.96
CA PHE A 67 -16.25 -29.28 32.95
C PHE A 67 -17.54 -28.92 33.70
N ASP A 68 -17.43 -27.96 34.61
CA ASP A 68 -18.55 -27.30 35.28
C ASP A 68 -18.36 -25.77 35.22
N THR A 69 -19.45 -25.02 35.34
CA THR A 69 -19.46 -23.56 35.22
C THR A 69 -18.61 -22.84 36.29
N HIS A 70 -18.30 -23.46 37.42
CA HIS A 70 -17.43 -22.83 38.41
C HIS A 70 -15.97 -22.71 37.95
N HIS A 71 -15.52 -23.55 36.99
CA HIS A 71 -14.15 -23.50 36.47
C HIS A 71 -13.84 -22.21 35.69
N ILE A 72 -14.86 -21.49 35.21
CA ILE A 72 -14.62 -20.24 34.47
C ILE A 72 -14.44 -19.00 35.33
N LEU A 73 -14.68 -19.14 36.62
CA LEU A 73 -14.64 -18.01 37.56
C LEU A 73 -13.25 -17.38 37.63
N GLY A 74 -13.19 -16.08 37.34
CA GLY A 74 -11.95 -15.30 37.36
C GLY A 74 -11.01 -15.54 36.17
N MET A 75 -11.39 -16.35 35.17
CA MET A 75 -10.60 -16.61 33.99
C MET A 75 -10.65 -15.41 33.03
N MET A 76 -9.52 -15.10 32.38
CA MET A 76 -9.42 -14.05 31.38
C MET A 76 -9.74 -14.55 29.96
N LEU A 77 -9.28 -15.77 29.66
CA LEU A 77 -9.49 -16.44 28.37
C LEU A 77 -9.86 -17.91 28.59
N ILE A 78 -10.69 -18.46 27.72
CA ILE A 78 -11.10 -19.85 27.76
C ILE A 78 -10.96 -20.48 26.37
N ILE A 79 -10.43 -21.72 26.36
CA ILE A 79 -10.40 -22.57 25.17
C ILE A 79 -11.25 -23.81 25.44
N ALA A 80 -12.18 -24.12 24.55
CA ALA A 80 -12.85 -25.38 24.47
C ALA A 80 -12.21 -26.24 23.37
N ALA A 81 -11.50 -27.28 23.76
CA ALA A 81 -10.73 -28.18 22.92
C ALA A 81 -11.06 -29.65 23.18
N THR A 82 -12.34 -29.97 23.24
CA THR A 82 -12.84 -31.32 23.42
C THR A 82 -13.52 -31.86 22.16
N ASP A 83 -13.62 -33.15 22.00
CA ASP A 83 -14.38 -33.79 20.92
C ASP A 83 -15.89 -33.84 21.25
N ASN A 84 -16.33 -33.36 22.43
CA ASN A 84 -17.70 -33.34 22.84
C ASN A 84 -18.38 -31.98 22.59
N GLU A 85 -19.23 -31.91 21.57
CA GLU A 85 -19.94 -30.69 21.20
C GLU A 85 -20.82 -30.13 22.34
N VAL A 86 -21.39 -31.01 23.21
CA VAL A 86 -22.25 -30.59 24.33
C VAL A 86 -21.40 -29.85 25.38
N VAL A 87 -20.19 -30.34 25.67
CA VAL A 87 -19.26 -29.72 26.58
C VAL A 87 -18.77 -28.39 25.98
N ASN A 88 -18.36 -28.38 24.69
CA ASN A 88 -17.91 -27.19 24.01
C ASN A 88 -18.97 -26.09 23.99
N LYS A 89 -20.26 -26.48 23.79
CA LYS A 89 -21.38 -25.55 23.89
C LYS A 89 -21.58 -25.02 25.30
N ALA A 90 -21.49 -25.86 26.30
CA ALA A 90 -21.63 -25.46 27.72
C ALA A 90 -20.53 -24.47 28.13
N VAL A 91 -19.29 -24.70 27.68
CA VAL A 91 -18.15 -23.77 27.90
C VAL A 91 -18.43 -22.43 27.23
N PHE A 92 -18.89 -22.44 25.99
CA PHE A 92 -19.22 -21.24 25.22
C PHE A 92 -20.33 -20.43 25.87
N ASP A 93 -21.45 -21.09 26.26
CA ASP A 93 -22.60 -20.43 26.88
C ASP A 93 -22.21 -19.81 28.24
N ALA A 94 -21.44 -20.53 29.05
CA ALA A 94 -20.96 -20.05 30.34
C ALA A 94 -20.01 -18.87 30.21
N ALA A 95 -19.05 -18.93 29.28
CA ALA A 95 -18.10 -17.86 29.01
C ALA A 95 -18.81 -16.58 28.52
N ASN A 96 -19.75 -16.70 27.57
CA ASN A 96 -20.51 -15.57 27.08
C ASN A 96 -21.39 -14.91 28.13
N ALA A 97 -22.00 -15.69 29.02
CA ALA A 97 -22.79 -15.17 30.15
C ALA A 97 -21.98 -14.26 31.07
N GLN A 98 -20.67 -14.44 31.14
CA GLN A 98 -19.74 -13.63 31.94
C GLN A 98 -18.85 -12.69 31.14
N ASN A 99 -19.09 -12.54 29.80
CA ASN A 99 -18.29 -11.72 28.88
C ASN A 99 -16.79 -12.10 28.88
N ILE A 100 -16.47 -13.39 29.03
CA ILE A 100 -15.11 -13.91 28.97
C ILE A 100 -14.81 -14.30 27.51
N PHE A 101 -13.65 -13.93 27.01
CA PHE A 101 -13.23 -14.34 25.68
C PHE A 101 -13.09 -15.87 25.59
N VAL A 102 -13.82 -16.48 24.67
CA VAL A 102 -13.80 -17.92 24.45
C VAL A 102 -13.46 -18.26 23.00
N ASN A 103 -12.72 -19.35 22.83
CA ASN A 103 -12.46 -19.95 21.53
C ASN A 103 -12.85 -21.43 21.59
N VAL A 104 -13.80 -21.83 20.77
CA VAL A 104 -14.17 -23.23 20.57
C VAL A 104 -13.43 -23.72 19.33
N VAL A 105 -12.57 -24.73 19.52
CA VAL A 105 -11.74 -25.24 18.44
C VAL A 105 -12.64 -25.84 17.36
N ASP A 106 -12.32 -25.51 16.10
CA ASP A 106 -13.02 -25.93 14.89
C ASP A 106 -14.51 -25.47 14.78
N ASP A 107 -14.95 -24.54 15.64
CA ASP A 107 -16.30 -23.95 15.61
C ASP A 107 -16.21 -22.41 15.56
N GLN A 108 -15.99 -21.85 14.39
CA GLN A 108 -15.80 -20.41 14.17
C GLN A 108 -16.94 -19.52 14.73
N PRO A 109 -18.24 -19.85 14.59
CA PRO A 109 -19.32 -19.07 15.17
C PRO A 109 -19.24 -18.92 16.69
N LYS A 110 -18.58 -19.86 17.37
CA LYS A 110 -18.39 -19.86 18.83
C LYS A 110 -16.99 -19.34 19.23
N CYS A 111 -16.35 -18.52 18.39
CA CYS A 111 -15.05 -17.94 18.68
C CYS A 111 -15.13 -16.43 18.87
N GLY A 112 -15.04 -15.97 20.12
CA GLY A 112 -14.88 -14.54 20.45
C GLY A 112 -13.52 -14.00 20.07
N PHE A 113 -12.51 -14.86 19.90
CA PHE A 113 -11.18 -14.55 19.38
C PHE A 113 -10.62 -15.73 18.59
N ILE A 114 -9.57 -15.48 17.81
CA ILE A 114 -8.92 -16.51 16.97
C ILE A 114 -7.43 -16.59 17.26
N PHE A 115 -6.85 -17.78 17.04
CA PHE A 115 -5.40 -17.97 17.05
C PHE A 115 -4.84 -17.69 15.67
N PRO A 116 -4.01 -16.62 15.50
CA PRO A 116 -3.38 -16.32 14.22
C PRO A 116 -2.20 -17.25 13.93
N SER A 117 -1.75 -17.28 12.68
CA SER A 117 -0.41 -17.75 12.35
C SER A 117 0.61 -16.71 12.80
N ILE A 118 1.67 -17.12 13.49
CA ILE A 118 2.61 -16.20 14.15
C ILE A 118 4.00 -16.34 13.54
N VAL A 119 4.65 -15.21 13.25
CA VAL A 119 6.10 -15.08 13.07
C VAL A 119 6.66 -14.40 14.31
N ASP A 120 7.50 -15.12 15.02
CA ASP A 120 8.07 -14.67 16.31
C ASP A 120 9.54 -14.31 16.15
N ARG A 121 9.88 -13.07 16.53
CA ARG A 121 11.24 -12.51 16.57
C ARG A 121 11.44 -11.71 17.87
N ASP A 122 10.96 -12.22 18.98
CA ASP A 122 10.92 -11.57 20.31
C ASP A 122 11.90 -10.39 20.45
N PRO A 123 11.43 -9.15 20.67
CA PRO A 123 10.07 -8.74 21.06
C PRO A 123 9.14 -8.41 19.86
N ILE A 124 9.56 -8.62 18.62
CA ILE A 124 8.72 -8.39 17.45
C ILE A 124 7.86 -9.64 17.20
N THR A 125 6.55 -9.45 17.18
CA THR A 125 5.56 -10.49 16.85
C THR A 125 4.70 -10.03 15.69
N ILE A 126 4.53 -10.89 14.67
CA ILE A 126 3.63 -10.65 13.55
C ILE A 126 2.54 -11.72 13.58
N ALA A 127 1.29 -11.27 13.65
CA ALA A 127 0.12 -12.13 13.65
C ALA A 127 -0.64 -12.02 12.31
N ILE A 128 -0.97 -13.17 11.72
CA ILE A 128 -1.60 -13.26 10.41
C ILE A 128 -2.89 -14.04 10.54
N SER A 129 -4.00 -13.45 10.12
CA SER A 129 -5.31 -14.10 10.14
C SER A 129 -6.03 -13.93 8.81
N SER A 130 -6.71 -14.99 8.38
CA SER A 130 -7.68 -14.97 7.29
C SER A 130 -9.13 -14.99 7.79
N ALA A 131 -9.35 -14.69 9.07
CA ALA A 131 -10.66 -14.81 9.73
C ALA A 131 -11.31 -16.21 9.54
N GLY A 132 -10.49 -17.27 9.47
CA GLY A 132 -10.96 -18.64 9.25
C GLY A 132 -11.27 -19.01 7.79
N THR A 133 -11.29 -18.04 6.86
CA THR A 133 -11.70 -18.29 5.46
C THR A 133 -10.65 -19.03 4.63
N ALA A 134 -9.37 -18.79 4.88
CA ALA A 134 -8.28 -19.35 4.07
C ALA A 134 -7.02 -19.69 4.91
N PRO A 135 -7.06 -20.72 5.77
CA PRO A 135 -5.94 -21.08 6.65
C PRO A 135 -4.64 -21.39 5.89
N VAL A 136 -4.76 -22.04 4.72
CA VAL A 136 -3.60 -22.36 3.86
C VAL A 136 -2.93 -21.10 3.33
N LEU A 137 -3.71 -20.08 2.96
CA LEU A 137 -3.16 -18.79 2.51
C LEU A 137 -2.44 -18.07 3.65
N ALA A 138 -3.03 -18.04 4.84
CA ALA A 138 -2.39 -17.47 6.04
C ALA A 138 -1.05 -18.15 6.35
N ARG A 139 -0.98 -19.50 6.23
CA ARG A 139 0.26 -20.26 6.37
C ARG A 139 1.30 -19.88 5.31
N ARG A 140 0.91 -19.78 4.02
CA ARG A 140 1.83 -19.37 2.95
C ARG A 140 2.37 -17.96 3.14
N ILE A 141 1.56 -17.03 3.62
CA ILE A 141 2.00 -15.69 3.96
C ILE A 141 3.02 -15.75 5.10
N ARG A 142 2.77 -16.55 6.12
CA ARG A 142 3.70 -16.77 7.22
C ARG A 142 5.04 -17.30 6.69
N GLU A 143 5.05 -18.33 5.86
CA GLU A 143 6.27 -18.92 5.27
C GLU A 143 7.11 -17.86 4.52
N LYS A 144 6.46 -16.97 3.76
CA LYS A 144 7.15 -15.85 3.09
C LYS A 144 7.74 -14.86 4.10
N LEU A 145 7.00 -14.49 5.13
CA LEU A 145 7.48 -13.57 6.16
C LEU A 145 8.62 -14.15 6.99
N GLU A 146 8.62 -15.46 7.25
CA GLU A 146 9.74 -16.16 7.92
C GLU A 146 11.07 -15.99 7.15
N THR A 147 11.02 -15.94 5.82
CA THR A 147 12.23 -15.72 4.98
C THR A 147 12.61 -14.25 4.87
N LEU A 148 11.64 -13.33 4.96
CA LEU A 148 11.88 -11.89 4.81
C LEU A 148 12.37 -11.22 6.11
N ILE A 149 12.02 -11.78 7.28
CA ILE A 149 12.33 -11.19 8.58
C ILE A 149 13.37 -12.05 9.29
N PRO A 150 14.65 -11.64 9.26
CA PRO A 150 15.73 -12.42 9.85
C PRO A 150 15.59 -12.54 11.38
N HIS A 151 16.17 -13.58 11.98
CA HIS A 151 16.15 -13.80 13.43
C HIS A 151 16.83 -12.67 14.23
N HIS A 152 17.85 -12.00 13.66
CA HIS A 152 18.53 -10.90 14.33
C HIS A 152 17.66 -9.64 14.49
N THR A 153 16.51 -9.56 13.80
CA THR A 153 15.56 -8.43 13.94
C THR A 153 15.09 -8.25 15.39
N GLY A 154 14.88 -9.35 16.11
CA GLY A 154 14.53 -9.30 17.53
C GLY A 154 15.64 -8.74 18.41
N LYS A 155 16.90 -9.14 18.14
CA LYS A 155 18.07 -8.59 18.87
C LYS A 155 18.22 -7.08 18.61
N LEU A 156 18.00 -6.65 17.37
CA LEU A 156 18.03 -5.24 17.00
C LEU A 156 16.92 -4.45 17.73
N ALA A 157 15.73 -5.02 17.86
CA ALA A 157 14.63 -4.40 18.59
C ALA A 157 14.93 -4.30 20.11
N LYS A 158 15.57 -5.31 20.72
CA LYS A 158 16.01 -5.27 22.11
C LYS A 158 17.05 -4.17 22.31
N LEU A 159 18.08 -4.12 21.46
CA LEU A 159 19.08 -3.06 21.49
C LEU A 159 18.45 -1.67 21.40
N ALA A 160 17.48 -1.49 20.50
CA ALA A 160 16.74 -0.22 20.38
C ALA A 160 15.93 0.10 21.64
N GLY A 161 15.36 -0.91 22.30
CA GLY A 161 14.67 -0.80 23.58
C GLY A 161 15.58 -0.31 24.70
N ASP A 162 16.79 -0.85 24.80
CA ASP A 162 17.77 -0.52 25.84
C ASP A 162 18.26 0.96 25.72
N PHE A 163 18.31 1.48 24.49
CA PHE A 163 18.73 2.86 24.21
C PHE A 163 17.56 3.87 24.21
N ARG A 164 16.32 3.41 24.35
CA ARG A 164 15.13 4.26 24.20
C ARG A 164 15.13 5.50 25.08
N ASP A 165 15.53 5.36 26.34
CA ASP A 165 15.50 6.47 27.30
C ASP A 165 16.64 7.47 27.04
N GLN A 166 17.80 6.99 26.61
CA GLN A 166 18.92 7.84 26.20
C GLN A 166 18.56 8.68 24.96
N VAL A 167 17.89 8.05 23.97
CA VAL A 167 17.39 8.73 22.76
C VAL A 167 16.33 9.76 23.13
N LYS A 168 15.41 9.43 24.07
CA LYS A 168 14.40 10.39 24.56
C LYS A 168 15.02 11.58 25.28
N ALA A 169 16.06 11.35 26.06
CA ALA A 169 16.78 12.43 26.77
C ALA A 169 17.54 13.35 25.79
N ARG A 170 18.07 12.79 24.69
CA ARG A 170 18.86 13.53 23.70
C ARG A 170 18.00 14.31 22.71
N PHE A 171 16.84 13.77 22.29
CA PHE A 171 15.99 14.35 21.26
C PHE A 171 14.60 14.70 21.81
N ASN A 172 14.25 15.98 21.75
CA ASN A 172 13.01 16.49 22.35
C ASN A 172 11.76 16.17 21.50
N THR A 173 11.87 16.13 20.18
CA THR A 173 10.73 15.92 19.29
C THR A 173 10.59 14.45 18.88
N PHE A 174 9.37 14.05 18.55
CA PHE A 174 9.11 12.73 18.00
C PHE A 174 9.80 12.51 16.65
N SER A 175 9.83 13.55 15.81
CA SER A 175 10.48 13.52 14.49
C SER A 175 11.98 13.24 14.59
N ASP A 176 12.70 13.95 15.51
CA ASP A 176 14.15 13.75 15.68
C ASP A 176 14.48 12.35 16.16
N ARG A 177 13.68 11.81 17.11
CA ARG A 177 13.84 10.44 17.61
C ARG A 177 13.63 9.41 16.50
N ARG A 178 12.60 9.61 15.66
CA ARG A 178 12.32 8.75 14.53
C ARG A 178 13.47 8.78 13.53
N GLN A 179 13.92 9.95 13.09
CA GLN A 179 15.04 10.11 12.16
C GLN A 179 16.33 9.49 12.70
N PHE A 180 16.55 9.59 14.01
CA PHE A 180 17.69 8.92 14.66
C PHE A 180 17.57 7.40 14.47
N TRP A 181 16.43 6.79 14.79
CA TRP A 181 16.23 5.34 14.66
C TRP A 181 16.29 4.86 13.22
N GLU A 182 15.73 5.62 12.27
CA GLU A 182 15.86 5.32 10.84
C GLU A 182 17.34 5.24 10.42
N ARG A 183 18.14 6.23 10.80
CA ARG A 183 19.59 6.19 10.55
C ARG A 183 20.30 5.00 11.21
N VAL A 184 19.92 4.63 12.41
CA VAL A 184 20.46 3.44 13.11
C VAL A 184 20.15 2.19 12.33
N PHE A 185 18.90 2.02 11.89
CA PHE A 185 18.45 0.83 11.14
C PHE A 185 19.00 0.76 9.71
N ASP A 186 19.44 1.87 9.15
CA ASP A 186 20.12 1.93 7.84
C ASP A 186 21.67 1.90 7.97
N SER A 187 22.19 1.80 9.18
CA SER A 187 23.64 1.83 9.46
C SER A 187 24.26 0.43 9.62
N SER A 188 25.59 0.39 9.78
CA SER A 188 26.31 -0.85 10.11
C SER A 188 26.01 -1.41 11.51
N VAL A 189 25.21 -0.75 12.35
CA VAL A 189 24.68 -1.33 13.59
C VAL A 189 23.91 -2.63 13.28
N VAL A 190 23.11 -2.63 12.21
CA VAL A 190 22.35 -3.83 11.80
C VAL A 190 23.26 -5.00 11.44
N SER A 191 24.29 -4.77 10.64
CA SER A 191 25.25 -5.83 10.27
C SER A 191 26.06 -6.35 11.46
N LYS A 192 26.40 -5.49 12.41
CA LYS A 192 27.06 -5.90 13.66
C LYS A 192 26.16 -6.80 14.52
N VAL A 193 24.89 -6.42 14.71
CA VAL A 193 23.90 -7.27 15.39
C VAL A 193 23.71 -8.60 14.66
N GLN A 194 23.71 -8.60 13.34
CA GLN A 194 23.58 -9.81 12.52
C GLN A 194 24.70 -10.80 12.74
N VAL A 195 25.95 -10.34 12.85
CA VAL A 195 27.12 -11.20 13.10
C VAL A 195 27.37 -11.47 14.58
N GLY A 196 26.54 -10.93 15.49
CA GLY A 196 26.66 -11.14 16.94
C GLY A 196 27.66 -10.22 17.67
N ASP A 197 28.15 -9.18 17.00
CA ASP A 197 29.01 -8.14 17.59
C ASP A 197 28.15 -7.11 18.36
N GLU A 198 27.63 -7.54 19.52
CA GLU A 198 26.74 -6.71 20.36
C GLU A 198 27.48 -5.49 20.94
N GLN A 199 28.74 -5.64 21.33
CA GLN A 199 29.55 -4.55 21.89
C GLN A 199 29.84 -3.49 20.82
N GLY A 200 30.26 -3.90 19.62
CA GLY A 200 30.49 -2.99 18.51
C GLY A 200 29.21 -2.29 18.02
N ALA A 201 28.05 -2.95 18.10
CA ALA A 201 26.76 -2.35 17.80
C ALA A 201 26.38 -1.26 18.84
N GLN A 202 26.55 -1.54 20.14
CA GLN A 202 26.32 -0.58 21.22
C GLN A 202 27.25 0.62 21.14
N GLN A 203 28.54 0.39 20.91
CA GLN A 203 29.52 1.48 20.76
C GLN A 203 29.14 2.40 19.60
N GLN A 204 28.84 1.84 18.45
CA GLN A 204 28.45 2.63 17.28
C GLN A 204 27.16 3.43 17.52
N LEU A 205 26.18 2.85 18.21
CA LEU A 205 24.94 3.54 18.55
C LEU A 205 25.21 4.72 19.51
N ASN A 206 26.11 4.56 20.49
CA ASN A 206 26.57 5.64 21.36
C ASN A 206 27.28 6.75 20.56
N ASP A 207 28.14 6.37 19.60
CA ASP A 207 28.83 7.35 18.76
C ASP A 207 27.81 8.15 17.92
N MET A 208 26.79 7.50 17.39
CA MET A 208 25.70 8.17 16.67
C MET A 208 24.84 9.09 17.55
N LEU A 209 24.68 8.78 18.84
CA LEU A 209 23.99 9.65 19.80
C LEU A 209 24.79 10.92 20.15
N THR A 210 26.12 10.81 20.19
CA THR A 210 26.99 11.91 20.59
C THR A 210 27.33 12.85 19.43
N GLN A 211 27.31 12.36 18.19
CA GLN A 211 27.61 13.18 17.01
C GLN A 211 26.36 13.89 16.50
N PRO A 212 26.32 15.23 16.53
CA PRO A 212 25.20 15.97 15.96
C PRO A 212 25.38 16.07 14.43
N ASN A 213 24.99 15.06 13.67
CA ASN A 213 24.71 15.30 12.27
C ASN A 213 23.31 15.92 12.20
N ALA A 214 23.24 17.22 11.94
CA ALA A 214 22.00 17.84 11.53
C ALA A 214 21.51 17.07 10.27
N PRO A 215 20.29 16.51 10.26
CA PRO A 215 19.80 15.82 9.10
C PRO A 215 19.74 16.81 7.94
N GLU A 216 20.48 16.54 6.87
CA GLU A 216 20.29 17.25 5.62
C GLU A 216 18.97 16.77 5.02
N GLY A 217 18.01 17.70 4.92
CA GLY A 217 16.74 17.39 4.26
C GLY A 217 16.93 17.25 2.76
N GLU A 218 16.06 16.47 2.17
CA GLU A 218 16.07 16.23 0.73
C GLU A 218 14.64 16.16 0.18
N VAL A 219 14.49 16.36 -1.14
CA VAL A 219 13.19 16.34 -1.81
C VAL A 219 13.18 15.26 -2.87
N TYR A 220 12.19 14.38 -2.81
CA TYR A 220 11.90 13.37 -3.80
C TYR A 220 10.75 13.85 -4.68
N VAL A 221 10.97 14.06 -5.97
CA VAL A 221 9.93 14.40 -6.93
C VAL A 221 9.48 13.11 -7.62
N VAL A 222 8.34 12.61 -7.22
CA VAL A 222 7.89 11.23 -7.49
C VAL A 222 6.67 11.23 -8.40
N GLY A 223 6.74 10.46 -9.49
CA GLY A 223 5.59 10.14 -10.33
C GLY A 223 4.76 9.01 -9.73
N ALA A 224 3.48 9.29 -9.53
CA ALA A 224 2.51 8.34 -8.96
C ALA A 224 1.84 7.44 -10.01
N GLY A 225 2.14 7.64 -11.30
CA GLY A 225 1.40 6.95 -12.36
C GLY A 225 0.01 7.54 -12.58
N PRO A 226 -0.80 6.93 -13.45
CA PRO A 226 -2.09 7.47 -13.89
C PRO A 226 -3.26 7.20 -12.93
N GLY A 227 -3.09 6.33 -11.93
CA GLY A 227 -4.13 6.10 -10.92
C GLY A 227 -4.11 4.74 -10.23
N ASP A 228 -3.74 3.66 -10.92
CA ASP A 228 -3.60 2.33 -10.35
C ASP A 228 -2.34 2.28 -9.46
N PRO A 229 -2.47 1.92 -8.16
CA PRO A 229 -1.33 1.81 -7.25
C PRO A 229 -0.30 0.74 -7.67
N GLU A 230 -0.71 -0.30 -8.40
CA GLU A 230 0.21 -1.33 -8.88
C GLU A 230 1.15 -0.84 -9.99
N LEU A 231 0.86 0.34 -10.56
CA LEU A 231 1.72 1.02 -11.54
C LEU A 231 2.78 1.94 -10.89
N LEU A 232 2.83 2.00 -9.57
CA LEU A 232 3.92 2.67 -8.88
C LEU A 232 5.24 1.94 -9.13
N THR A 233 6.30 2.70 -9.34
CA THR A 233 7.64 2.11 -9.29
C THR A 233 7.95 1.70 -7.85
N ILE A 234 8.72 0.61 -7.68
CA ILE A 234 9.18 0.16 -6.34
C ILE A 234 9.88 1.30 -5.60
N LYS A 235 10.66 2.11 -6.31
CA LYS A 235 11.36 3.25 -5.74
C LYS A 235 10.42 4.36 -5.28
N ALA A 236 9.35 4.63 -6.04
CA ALA A 236 8.33 5.57 -5.63
C ALA A 236 7.69 5.16 -4.30
N LEU A 237 7.26 3.90 -4.20
CA LEU A 237 6.68 3.35 -2.97
C LEU A 237 7.64 3.45 -1.77
N GLN A 238 8.92 3.08 -1.95
CA GLN A 238 9.93 3.15 -0.89
C GLN A 238 10.12 4.58 -0.38
N LEU A 239 10.21 5.57 -1.27
CA LEU A 239 10.41 6.97 -0.89
C LEU A 239 9.16 7.60 -0.26
N MET A 240 7.97 7.21 -0.72
CA MET A 240 6.70 7.59 -0.08
C MET A 240 6.62 7.11 1.37
N GLN A 241 7.12 5.90 1.64
CA GLN A 241 7.14 5.30 2.98
C GLN A 241 8.27 5.85 3.87
N GLN A 242 9.24 6.56 3.33
CA GLN A 242 10.33 7.19 4.08
C GLN A 242 10.11 8.69 4.34
N ALA A 243 9.14 9.30 3.67
CA ALA A 243 8.94 10.74 3.73
C ALA A 243 8.41 11.22 5.08
N ASP A 244 8.96 12.34 5.59
CA ASP A 244 8.44 13.06 6.75
C ASP A 244 7.25 13.92 6.37
N VAL A 245 7.29 14.48 5.15
CA VAL A 245 6.25 15.35 4.58
C VAL A 245 5.94 14.87 3.17
N VAL A 246 4.67 14.72 2.86
CA VAL A 246 4.18 14.40 1.52
C VAL A 246 3.39 15.58 0.99
N VAL A 247 3.90 16.19 -0.09
CA VAL A 247 3.24 17.29 -0.81
C VAL A 247 2.62 16.72 -2.10
N TYR A 248 1.31 16.79 -2.25
CA TYR A 248 0.58 16.13 -3.32
C TYR A 248 -0.53 17.00 -3.94
N ASP A 249 -1.03 16.59 -5.10
CA ASP A 249 -2.16 17.23 -5.80
C ASP A 249 -3.35 16.26 -5.97
N TYR A 250 -4.50 16.77 -6.40
CA TYR A 250 -5.73 15.99 -6.55
C TYR A 250 -5.73 14.93 -7.66
N LEU A 251 -4.70 14.88 -8.51
CA LEU A 251 -4.59 13.86 -9.54
C LEU A 251 -4.11 12.52 -8.96
N VAL A 252 -3.45 12.56 -7.80
CA VAL A 252 -3.05 11.35 -7.08
C VAL A 252 -4.30 10.68 -6.49
N SER A 253 -4.49 9.39 -6.75
CA SER A 253 -5.65 8.65 -6.24
C SER A 253 -5.55 8.39 -4.75
N ASP A 254 -6.72 8.21 -4.10
CA ASP A 254 -6.78 7.93 -2.66
C ASP A 254 -6.08 6.60 -2.33
N GLU A 255 -6.18 5.61 -3.22
CA GLU A 255 -5.52 4.31 -3.07
C GLU A 255 -3.99 4.43 -3.06
N ILE A 256 -3.43 5.37 -3.82
CA ILE A 256 -1.99 5.69 -3.79
C ILE A 256 -1.63 6.43 -2.51
N MET A 257 -2.47 7.36 -2.05
CA MET A 257 -2.24 8.08 -0.79
C MET A 257 -2.31 7.16 0.44
N ASP A 258 -3.11 6.09 0.39
CA ASP A 258 -3.17 5.04 1.44
C ASP A 258 -1.85 4.27 1.60
N LEU A 259 -0.97 4.28 0.59
CA LEU A 259 0.37 3.67 0.64
C LEU A 259 1.42 4.58 1.29
N VAL A 260 1.11 5.85 1.52
CA VAL A 260 1.98 6.76 2.26
C VAL A 260 2.05 6.32 3.73
N ARG A 261 3.22 6.51 4.37
CA ARG A 261 3.33 6.22 5.80
C ARG A 261 2.33 7.04 6.62
N ARG A 262 1.70 6.41 7.61
CA ARG A 262 0.58 7.01 8.36
C ARG A 262 0.93 8.24 9.20
N ASP A 263 2.18 8.38 9.58
CA ASP A 263 2.67 9.46 10.43
C ASP A 263 3.38 10.59 9.65
N ALA A 264 3.31 10.58 8.31
CA ALA A 264 3.78 11.69 7.49
C ALA A 264 2.83 12.88 7.56
N ASP A 265 3.39 14.10 7.54
CA ASP A 265 2.62 15.31 7.36
C ASP A 265 2.11 15.39 5.91
N LEU A 266 0.78 15.42 5.70
CA LEU A 266 0.19 15.49 4.38
C LEU A 266 -0.18 16.93 4.00
N VAL A 267 0.34 17.44 2.89
CA VAL A 267 0.09 18.79 2.38
C VAL A 267 -0.47 18.73 0.96
N CYS A 268 -1.76 19.02 0.81
CA CYS A 268 -2.39 19.11 -0.50
C CYS A 268 -2.17 20.49 -1.13
N VAL A 269 -1.55 20.54 -2.31
CA VAL A 269 -1.31 21.78 -3.07
C VAL A 269 -2.15 21.86 -4.35
N GLY A 270 -2.99 20.86 -4.59
CA GLY A 270 -3.87 20.78 -5.75
C GLY A 270 -5.03 21.77 -5.72
N LYS A 271 -5.64 21.99 -6.90
CA LYS A 271 -6.84 22.83 -7.05
C LYS A 271 -8.09 21.99 -6.79
N LYS A 272 -8.86 22.29 -5.76
CA LYS A 272 -10.24 21.82 -5.64
C LYS A 272 -11.18 22.95 -6.08
N ALA A 273 -12.19 22.65 -6.85
CA ALA A 273 -13.21 23.64 -7.22
C ALA A 273 -13.76 24.34 -5.96
N GLY A 274 -13.61 25.66 -5.88
CA GLY A 274 -14.07 26.44 -4.73
C GLY A 274 -13.04 26.77 -3.64
N HIS A 275 -11.79 26.25 -3.71
CA HIS A 275 -10.73 26.60 -2.77
C HIS A 275 -9.57 27.34 -3.47
N HIS A 276 -8.90 28.23 -2.71
CA HIS A 276 -7.72 28.94 -3.22
C HIS A 276 -6.63 27.95 -3.63
N SER A 277 -6.23 28.03 -4.92
CA SER A 277 -5.11 27.22 -5.41
C SER A 277 -3.80 27.78 -4.88
N VAL A 278 -2.96 26.92 -4.31
CA VAL A 278 -1.58 27.29 -4.01
C VAL A 278 -0.86 27.63 -5.33
N LYS A 279 -0.21 28.77 -5.38
CA LYS A 279 0.59 29.14 -6.57
C LYS A 279 1.80 28.20 -6.69
N GLN A 280 2.30 28.01 -7.91
CA GLN A 280 3.47 27.13 -8.11
C GLN A 280 4.70 27.65 -7.35
N GLU A 281 4.87 28.98 -7.32
CA GLU A 281 5.95 29.63 -6.59
C GLU A 281 5.91 29.32 -5.09
N ASP A 282 4.70 29.33 -4.50
CA ASP A 282 4.49 29.00 -3.08
C ASP A 282 4.77 27.52 -2.82
N THR A 283 4.36 26.63 -3.74
CA THR A 283 4.67 25.19 -3.66
C THR A 283 6.18 24.96 -3.71
N ASN A 284 6.87 25.60 -4.65
CA ASN A 284 8.33 25.49 -4.78
C ASN A 284 9.05 25.95 -3.50
N GLN A 285 8.63 27.10 -2.93
CA GLN A 285 9.21 27.63 -1.71
C GLN A 285 8.91 26.73 -0.50
N MET A 286 7.75 26.13 -0.45
CA MET A 286 7.37 25.17 0.61
C MET A 286 8.28 23.95 0.60
N LEU A 287 8.58 23.38 -0.55
CA LEU A 287 9.51 22.24 -0.70
C LEU A 287 10.92 22.62 -0.16
N VAL A 288 11.42 23.80 -0.54
CA VAL A 288 12.70 24.32 -0.03
C VAL A 288 12.70 24.50 1.49
N ASN A 289 11.62 25.05 2.04
CA ASN A 289 11.51 25.31 3.46
C ASN A 289 11.49 24.02 4.29
N PHE A 290 10.75 23.01 3.86
CA PHE A 290 10.75 21.72 4.54
C PHE A 290 12.11 21.02 4.47
N ALA A 291 12.76 21.03 3.31
CA ALA A 291 14.09 20.45 3.19
C ALA A 291 15.12 21.18 4.07
N LYS A 292 15.08 22.52 4.17
CA LYS A 292 15.96 23.28 5.05
C LYS A 292 15.72 23.03 6.55
N GLN A 293 14.55 22.49 6.90
CA GLN A 293 14.25 21.99 8.25
C GLN A 293 14.79 20.58 8.50
N GLY A 294 15.53 19.99 7.56
CA GLY A 294 16.07 18.64 7.68
C GLY A 294 15.08 17.54 7.38
N LYS A 295 13.90 17.85 6.78
CA LYS A 295 12.85 16.87 6.48
C LYS A 295 13.09 16.17 5.14
N LYS A 296 12.78 14.87 5.08
CA LYS A 296 12.62 14.11 3.83
C LYS A 296 11.26 14.44 3.23
N VAL A 297 11.23 15.14 2.11
CA VAL A 297 9.99 15.62 1.49
C VAL A 297 9.69 14.82 0.24
N CYS A 298 8.53 14.17 0.17
CA CYS A 298 8.06 13.51 -1.04
C CYS A 298 7.03 14.39 -1.76
N ARG A 299 7.40 14.94 -2.92
CA ARG A 299 6.49 15.63 -3.83
C ARG A 299 5.87 14.62 -4.78
N ILE A 300 4.64 14.18 -4.52
CA ILE A 300 3.92 13.19 -5.34
C ILE A 300 3.11 13.92 -6.42
N LYS A 301 3.24 13.46 -7.67
CA LYS A 301 2.60 14.04 -8.85
C LYS A 301 1.90 12.94 -9.65
N GLY A 302 0.67 13.19 -10.08
CA GLY A 302 -0.02 12.26 -10.99
C GLY A 302 0.74 12.07 -12.31
N GLY A 303 0.79 10.85 -12.83
CA GLY A 303 1.55 10.48 -14.01
C GLY A 303 3.05 10.52 -13.78
N ASP A 304 3.77 11.20 -14.69
CA ASP A 304 5.22 11.43 -14.62
C ASP A 304 5.52 12.89 -14.27
N PRO A 305 6.50 13.18 -13.39
CA PRO A 305 6.78 14.55 -12.94
C PRO A 305 7.23 15.49 -14.07
N PHE A 306 7.87 14.97 -15.11
CA PHE A 306 8.48 15.74 -16.20
C PHE A 306 7.62 15.82 -17.47
N ILE A 307 6.48 15.09 -17.50
CA ILE A 307 5.55 15.16 -18.62
C ILE A 307 4.32 15.96 -18.20
N TYR A 308 4.29 17.25 -18.55
CA TYR A 308 3.25 18.23 -18.19
C TYR A 308 2.98 18.39 -16.69
N GLY A 309 3.85 17.82 -15.84
CA GLY A 309 3.75 17.85 -14.39
C GLY A 309 4.44 19.05 -13.73
N ARG A 310 5.14 19.92 -14.46
CA ARG A 310 5.92 21.06 -13.95
C ARG A 310 7.05 20.66 -12.98
N GLY A 311 7.41 19.38 -12.89
CA GLY A 311 8.49 18.91 -12.01
C GLY A 311 9.84 19.55 -12.32
N GLY A 312 10.10 19.89 -13.57
CA GLY A 312 11.30 20.62 -13.97
C GLY A 312 11.42 21.99 -13.29
N GLU A 313 10.32 22.75 -13.18
CA GLU A 313 10.28 24.04 -12.50
C GLU A 313 10.57 23.89 -10.99
N GLU A 314 9.97 22.85 -10.35
CA GLU A 314 10.21 22.53 -8.94
C GLU A 314 11.67 22.20 -8.69
N VAL A 315 12.28 21.34 -9.52
CA VAL A 315 13.68 20.92 -9.40
C VAL A 315 14.67 22.09 -9.65
N GLN A 316 14.38 22.96 -10.61
CA GLN A 316 15.21 24.16 -10.83
C GLN A 316 15.29 25.06 -9.60
N VAL A 317 14.17 25.23 -8.88
CA VAL A 317 14.15 26.02 -7.64
C VAL A 317 14.92 25.31 -6.52
N LEU A 318 14.77 23.99 -6.37
CA LEU A 318 15.52 23.20 -5.38
C LEU A 318 17.03 23.31 -5.63
N ALA A 319 17.46 23.13 -6.89
CA ALA A 319 18.88 23.26 -7.28
C ALA A 319 19.43 24.64 -6.97
N LYS A 320 18.68 25.70 -7.29
CA LYS A 320 19.07 27.09 -6.99
C LYS A 320 19.28 27.35 -5.49
N HIS A 321 18.55 26.64 -4.64
CA HIS A 321 18.67 26.77 -3.19
C HIS A 321 19.64 25.76 -2.54
N GLY A 322 20.36 24.96 -3.33
CA GLY A 322 21.30 23.96 -2.86
C GLY A 322 20.64 22.79 -2.11
N VAL A 323 19.33 22.56 -2.33
CA VAL A 323 18.61 21.45 -1.71
C VAL A 323 18.90 20.17 -2.48
N LYS A 324 19.25 19.09 -1.79
CA LYS A 324 19.38 17.76 -2.39
C LYS A 324 18.04 17.27 -2.90
N TYR A 325 18.02 16.71 -4.09
CA TYR A 325 16.78 16.15 -4.66
C TYR A 325 17.03 14.90 -5.46
N GLN A 326 15.99 14.11 -5.61
CA GLN A 326 15.94 12.95 -6.50
C GLN A 326 14.63 12.95 -7.29
N ILE A 327 14.73 12.58 -8.56
CA ILE A 327 13.55 12.44 -9.43
C ILE A 327 13.28 10.95 -9.64
N VAL A 328 12.02 10.56 -9.45
CA VAL A 328 11.55 9.20 -9.70
C VAL A 328 10.48 9.26 -10.78
N PRO A 329 10.74 8.71 -11.97
CA PRO A 329 9.76 8.70 -13.02
C PRO A 329 8.52 7.89 -12.63
N GLY A 330 7.39 8.23 -13.21
CA GLY A 330 6.15 7.46 -13.11
C GLY A 330 5.61 7.10 -14.49
N ILE A 331 4.65 6.19 -14.55
CA ILE A 331 3.95 5.91 -15.79
C ILE A 331 3.11 7.13 -16.17
N THR A 332 3.45 7.77 -17.27
CA THR A 332 2.70 8.94 -17.75
C THR A 332 1.29 8.54 -18.19
N ALA A 333 0.34 9.46 -18.09
CA ALA A 333 -1.06 9.20 -18.44
C ALA A 333 -1.22 8.64 -19.87
N ALA A 334 -0.43 9.08 -20.84
CA ALA A 334 -0.48 8.53 -22.19
C ALA A 334 -0.19 7.03 -22.21
N ALA A 335 0.87 6.58 -21.56
CA ALA A 335 1.24 5.16 -21.52
C ALA A 335 0.23 4.32 -20.73
N GLY A 336 -0.22 4.81 -19.56
CA GLY A 336 -1.15 4.06 -18.72
C GLY A 336 -2.56 3.99 -19.34
N CYS A 337 -3.13 5.11 -19.75
CA CYS A 337 -4.46 5.15 -20.39
C CYS A 337 -4.49 4.28 -21.66
N SER A 338 -3.46 4.36 -22.50
CA SER A 338 -3.39 3.59 -23.73
C SER A 338 -3.33 2.09 -23.46
N ALA A 339 -2.44 1.66 -22.56
CA ALA A 339 -2.31 0.24 -22.19
C ALA A 339 -3.61 -0.33 -21.61
N TYR A 340 -4.23 0.38 -20.67
CA TYR A 340 -5.49 -0.05 -20.03
C TYR A 340 -6.71 0.05 -20.95
N SER A 341 -6.59 0.78 -22.06
CA SER A 341 -7.63 0.84 -23.09
C SER A 341 -7.37 -0.13 -24.25
N GLY A 342 -6.28 -0.91 -24.23
CA GLY A 342 -5.91 -1.76 -25.38
C GLY A 342 -5.58 -0.95 -26.65
N ILE A 343 -5.05 0.25 -26.50
CA ILE A 343 -4.70 1.13 -27.63
C ILE A 343 -3.18 1.29 -27.65
N PRO A 344 -2.43 0.64 -28.53
CA PRO A 344 -1.00 0.86 -28.64
C PRO A 344 -0.71 2.28 -29.17
N LEU A 345 0.15 3.04 -28.50
CA LEU A 345 0.48 4.41 -28.94
C LEU A 345 1.27 4.43 -30.24
N THR A 346 1.97 3.36 -30.59
CA THR A 346 2.66 3.15 -31.86
C THR A 346 2.30 1.76 -32.39
N HIS A 347 2.20 1.66 -33.71
CA HIS A 347 1.92 0.39 -34.38
C HIS A 347 2.57 0.40 -35.78
N ARG A 348 3.17 -0.73 -36.18
CA ARG A 348 3.89 -0.83 -37.45
C ARG A 348 3.06 -0.35 -38.66
N ASP A 349 1.77 -0.71 -38.66
CA ASP A 349 0.89 -0.47 -39.79
C ASP A 349 0.03 0.79 -39.64
N HIS A 350 -0.07 1.39 -38.43
CA HIS A 350 -0.99 2.50 -38.17
C HIS A 350 -0.30 3.79 -37.72
N ALA A 351 0.78 3.71 -36.92
CA ALA A 351 1.43 4.91 -36.39
C ALA A 351 2.89 4.67 -36.05
N GLN A 352 3.79 5.30 -36.78
CA GLN A 352 5.24 5.21 -36.56
C GLN A 352 5.77 6.26 -35.59
N ALA A 353 4.93 7.26 -35.24
CA ALA A 353 5.28 8.32 -34.31
C ALA A 353 4.18 8.57 -33.32
N ILE A 354 4.56 9.03 -32.14
CA ILE A 354 3.67 9.51 -31.08
C ILE A 354 4.07 10.94 -30.70
N GLN A 355 3.10 11.84 -30.61
CA GLN A 355 3.32 13.17 -30.09
C GLN A 355 2.49 13.39 -28.82
N PHE A 356 3.15 13.79 -27.73
CA PHE A 356 2.48 14.29 -26.55
C PHE A 356 2.16 15.77 -26.75
N VAL A 357 0.91 16.13 -26.59
CA VAL A 357 0.41 17.47 -26.83
C VAL A 357 -0.34 17.97 -25.61
N THR A 358 -0.24 19.24 -25.27
CA THR A 358 -1.08 19.84 -24.24
C THR A 358 -2.17 20.72 -24.85
N GLY A 359 -3.42 20.52 -24.42
CA GLY A 359 -4.53 21.42 -24.77
C GLY A 359 -4.48 22.76 -24.05
N HIS A 360 -3.57 22.92 -23.06
CA HIS A 360 -3.47 24.14 -22.25
C HIS A 360 -2.14 24.87 -22.54
N CYS A 361 -2.14 25.81 -23.47
CA CYS A 361 -1.01 26.69 -23.72
C CYS A 361 -1.04 27.93 -22.81
N LYS A 362 0.12 28.51 -22.49
CA LYS A 362 0.21 29.81 -21.82
C LYS A 362 -0.49 30.88 -22.68
N LYS A 363 -1.14 31.89 -22.03
CA LYS A 363 -1.86 32.98 -22.73
C LYS A 363 -1.00 33.73 -23.72
N ASP A 364 0.32 33.82 -23.48
CA ASP A 364 1.31 34.50 -24.31
C ASP A 364 2.29 33.51 -24.98
N GLY A 365 1.92 32.21 -25.09
CA GLY A 365 2.74 31.14 -25.67
C GLY A 365 2.56 31.07 -27.18
N GLN A 366 3.59 30.55 -27.88
CA GLN A 366 3.49 30.20 -29.29
C GLN A 366 2.35 29.19 -29.49
N GLU A 367 1.58 29.38 -30.57
CA GLU A 367 0.57 28.41 -30.99
C GLU A 367 1.24 27.09 -31.38
N LEU A 368 0.55 25.96 -31.19
CA LEU A 368 1.08 24.65 -31.58
C LEU A 368 1.28 24.60 -33.11
N ASP A 369 2.26 23.81 -33.53
CA ASP A 369 2.44 23.51 -34.97
C ASP A 369 1.33 22.57 -35.45
N TRP A 370 0.15 23.13 -35.67
CA TRP A 370 -1.02 22.39 -36.12
C TRP A 370 -0.80 21.66 -37.44
N ARG A 371 0.03 22.17 -38.32
CA ARG A 371 0.37 21.52 -39.58
C ARG A 371 1.17 20.25 -39.37
N GLY A 372 2.13 20.27 -38.43
CA GLY A 372 2.89 19.08 -38.03
C GLY A 372 2.01 18.09 -37.30
N LEU A 373 1.10 18.56 -36.44
CA LEU A 373 0.17 17.70 -35.67
C LEU A 373 -0.90 17.06 -36.55
N ALA A 374 -1.30 17.68 -37.65
CA ALA A 374 -2.31 17.16 -38.58
C ALA A 374 -1.80 16.05 -39.51
N GLN A 375 -0.50 15.72 -39.49
CA GLN A 375 0.05 14.67 -40.35
C GLN A 375 -0.56 13.29 -40.02
N SER A 376 -0.75 12.47 -41.08
CA SER A 376 -1.14 11.07 -40.96
C SER A 376 0.01 10.22 -40.37
N ASN A 377 -0.24 8.94 -40.08
CA ASN A 377 0.73 7.95 -39.57
C ASN A 377 1.36 8.32 -38.23
N GLN A 378 0.71 9.16 -37.44
CA GLN A 378 1.12 9.48 -36.08
C GLN A 378 -0.07 9.46 -35.12
N THR A 379 0.22 9.14 -33.88
CA THR A 379 -0.73 9.23 -32.77
C THR A 379 -0.51 10.53 -32.01
N LEU A 380 -1.59 11.23 -31.69
CA LEU A 380 -1.55 12.35 -30.76
C LEU A 380 -2.14 11.91 -29.41
N ALA A 381 -1.38 12.07 -28.34
CA ALA A 381 -1.87 11.94 -26.98
C ALA A 381 -2.02 13.33 -26.36
N VAL A 382 -3.26 13.82 -26.25
CA VAL A 382 -3.55 15.20 -25.85
C VAL A 382 -3.92 15.26 -24.37
N TYR A 383 -3.04 15.85 -23.59
CA TYR A 383 -3.25 16.14 -22.17
C TYR A 383 -4.05 17.43 -21.98
N MET A 384 -4.88 17.48 -20.95
CA MET A 384 -5.68 18.67 -20.62
C MET A 384 -6.56 19.16 -21.80
N GLY A 385 -6.97 18.22 -22.69
CA GLY A 385 -7.66 18.52 -23.93
C GLY A 385 -9.17 18.69 -23.83
N VAL A 386 -9.81 18.26 -22.74
CA VAL A 386 -11.29 18.18 -22.62
C VAL A 386 -11.95 19.54 -22.87
N ILE A 387 -11.57 20.57 -22.13
CA ILE A 387 -12.16 21.93 -22.25
C ILE A 387 -11.84 22.57 -23.63
N LYS A 388 -10.70 22.22 -24.21
CA LYS A 388 -10.22 22.77 -25.47
C LYS A 388 -10.54 21.89 -26.70
N SER A 389 -11.29 20.81 -26.49
CA SER A 389 -11.62 19.86 -27.57
C SER A 389 -12.24 20.50 -28.82
N PRO A 390 -13.15 21.51 -28.73
CA PRO A 390 -13.66 22.17 -29.93
C PRO A 390 -12.56 22.88 -30.73
N HIS A 391 -11.64 23.54 -30.04
CA HIS A 391 -10.51 24.22 -30.67
C HIS A 391 -9.52 23.23 -31.29
N ILE A 392 -9.17 22.17 -30.59
CA ILE A 392 -8.28 21.10 -31.05
C ILE A 392 -8.85 20.44 -32.30
N GLN A 393 -10.13 20.08 -32.27
CA GLN A 393 -10.86 19.51 -33.40
C GLN A 393 -10.81 20.43 -34.60
N ALA A 394 -11.22 21.69 -34.45
CA ALA A 394 -11.26 22.68 -35.54
C ALA A 394 -9.87 22.86 -36.16
N LYS A 395 -8.81 23.01 -35.36
CA LYS A 395 -7.46 23.21 -35.82
C LYS A 395 -6.88 22.01 -36.58
N LEU A 396 -7.11 20.80 -36.10
CA LEU A 396 -6.64 19.60 -36.81
C LEU A 396 -7.36 19.44 -38.17
N LEU A 397 -8.67 19.69 -38.23
CA LEU A 397 -9.45 19.65 -39.49
C LEU A 397 -9.02 20.76 -40.45
N GLU A 398 -8.83 22.00 -39.99
CA GLU A 398 -8.35 23.14 -40.77
C GLU A 398 -7.00 22.84 -41.46
N HIS A 399 -6.12 22.09 -40.79
CA HIS A 399 -4.80 21.74 -41.31
C HIS A 399 -4.75 20.37 -42.01
N GLY A 400 -5.91 19.81 -42.35
CA GLY A 400 -6.05 18.67 -43.25
C GLY A 400 -6.08 17.29 -42.60
N ARG A 401 -6.23 17.19 -41.30
CA ARG A 401 -6.52 15.89 -40.68
C ARG A 401 -7.91 15.43 -41.04
N ALA A 402 -8.05 14.19 -41.50
CA ALA A 402 -9.33 13.65 -41.94
C ALA A 402 -10.36 13.62 -40.82
N PRO A 403 -11.61 14.05 -41.02
CA PRO A 403 -12.65 14.03 -39.99
C PRO A 403 -13.00 12.59 -39.52
N GLU A 404 -12.75 11.58 -40.32
CA GLU A 404 -12.94 10.15 -40.01
C GLU A 404 -11.81 9.56 -39.14
N THR A 405 -10.72 10.35 -38.90
CA THR A 405 -9.61 9.87 -38.05
C THR A 405 -10.14 9.34 -36.73
N PRO A 406 -9.86 8.06 -36.35
CA PRO A 406 -10.32 7.48 -35.10
C PRO A 406 -9.82 8.23 -33.87
N ILE A 407 -10.67 8.34 -32.87
CA ILE A 407 -10.34 8.89 -31.57
C ILE A 407 -10.76 7.97 -30.44
N ALA A 408 -10.06 8.07 -29.31
CA ALA A 408 -10.48 7.53 -28.03
C ALA A 408 -10.30 8.59 -26.94
N ILE A 409 -11.31 8.72 -26.09
CA ILE A 409 -11.32 9.60 -24.91
C ILE A 409 -11.28 8.70 -23.72
N VAL A 410 -10.18 8.71 -22.97
CA VAL A 410 -9.99 7.86 -21.80
C VAL A 410 -10.11 8.71 -20.53
N GLU A 411 -11.24 8.60 -19.86
CA GLU A 411 -11.52 9.26 -18.60
C GLU A 411 -11.14 8.37 -17.43
N ASN A 412 -10.53 8.93 -16.38
CA ASN A 412 -10.07 8.22 -15.18
C ASN A 412 -9.22 6.98 -15.50
N GLY A 413 -8.32 7.10 -16.47
CA GLY A 413 -7.53 5.97 -16.95
C GLY A 413 -6.83 5.19 -15.85
N THR A 414 -6.78 3.87 -15.98
CA THR A 414 -6.23 2.87 -15.06
C THR A 414 -6.98 2.68 -13.73
N ARG A 415 -7.98 3.51 -13.43
CA ARG A 415 -8.82 3.36 -12.23
C ARG A 415 -10.01 2.43 -12.52
N GLN A 416 -10.60 1.87 -11.48
CA GLN A 416 -11.83 1.06 -11.64
C GLN A 416 -12.98 1.84 -12.29
N SER A 417 -12.97 3.17 -12.18
CA SER A 417 -13.93 4.09 -12.82
C SER A 417 -13.52 4.52 -14.24
N GLN A 418 -12.55 3.84 -14.85
CA GLN A 418 -12.13 4.14 -16.23
C GLN A 418 -13.31 4.02 -17.19
N ARG A 419 -13.47 5.03 -18.06
CA ARG A 419 -14.40 4.99 -19.20
C ARG A 419 -13.65 5.31 -20.47
N VAL A 420 -13.97 4.59 -21.56
CA VAL A 420 -13.40 4.83 -22.88
C VAL A 420 -14.54 5.16 -23.83
N VAL A 421 -14.52 6.38 -24.40
CA VAL A 421 -15.47 6.82 -25.41
C VAL A 421 -14.76 6.89 -26.75
N ARG A 422 -15.27 6.21 -27.76
CA ARG A 422 -14.74 6.16 -29.12
C ARG A 422 -15.56 6.99 -30.07
N GLY A 423 -14.94 7.42 -31.15
CA GLY A 423 -15.57 8.14 -32.24
C GLY A 423 -14.57 8.54 -33.31
N THR A 424 -14.90 9.56 -34.04
CA THR A 424 -14.04 10.17 -35.05
C THR A 424 -13.63 11.58 -34.63
N LEU A 425 -12.59 12.12 -35.26
CA LEU A 425 -12.12 13.49 -35.01
C LEU A 425 -13.23 14.52 -35.23
N GLY A 426 -14.07 14.31 -36.26
CA GLY A 426 -15.22 15.18 -36.56
C GLY A 426 -16.27 15.21 -35.43
N GLU A 427 -16.32 14.19 -34.59
CA GLU A 427 -17.27 14.06 -33.47
C GLU A 427 -16.67 14.43 -32.11
N LEU A 428 -15.38 14.73 -32.00
CA LEU A 428 -14.64 14.85 -30.74
C LEU A 428 -15.35 15.73 -29.71
N ALA A 429 -15.71 16.94 -30.05
CA ALA A 429 -16.36 17.89 -29.16
C ALA A 429 -17.76 17.43 -28.75
N ALA A 430 -18.55 16.92 -29.71
CA ALA A 430 -19.89 16.39 -29.45
C ALA A 430 -19.87 15.16 -28.54
N LYS A 431 -18.89 14.24 -28.71
CA LYS A 431 -18.73 13.05 -27.84
C LYS A 431 -18.39 13.44 -26.40
N ILE A 432 -17.54 14.44 -26.20
CA ILE A 432 -17.20 14.95 -24.86
C ILE A 432 -18.44 15.52 -24.16
N GLU A 433 -19.25 16.29 -24.87
CA GLU A 433 -20.49 16.86 -24.33
C GLU A 433 -21.54 15.78 -24.09
N GLN A 434 -21.81 14.92 -25.08
CA GLN A 434 -22.83 13.87 -25.01
C GLN A 434 -22.58 12.90 -23.84
N HIS A 435 -21.33 12.53 -23.61
CA HIS A 435 -20.95 11.60 -22.55
C HIS A 435 -20.56 12.30 -21.24
N ASN A 436 -20.69 13.63 -21.16
CA ASN A 436 -20.35 14.44 -19.99
C ASN A 436 -18.96 14.07 -19.43
N ILE A 437 -17.95 14.04 -20.31
CA ILE A 437 -16.58 13.67 -19.94
C ILE A 437 -15.98 14.71 -19.00
N GLN A 438 -15.46 14.26 -17.90
CA GLN A 438 -14.81 15.10 -16.89
C GLN A 438 -13.29 14.90 -16.90
N SER A 439 -12.57 15.88 -16.34
CA SER A 439 -11.15 15.71 -16.06
C SER A 439 -10.96 14.89 -14.75
N PRO A 440 -9.96 14.00 -14.68
CA PRO A 440 -8.88 13.81 -15.65
C PRO A 440 -9.27 12.91 -16.83
N ALA A 441 -8.99 13.37 -18.05
CA ALA A 441 -9.15 12.55 -19.24
C ALA A 441 -8.03 12.83 -20.26
N LEU A 442 -7.67 11.79 -21.00
CA LEU A 442 -6.69 11.82 -22.10
C LEU A 442 -7.41 11.62 -23.43
N LEU A 443 -7.04 12.42 -24.45
CA LEU A 443 -7.52 12.20 -25.80
C LEU A 443 -6.42 11.48 -26.59
N ILE A 444 -6.77 10.38 -27.25
CA ILE A 444 -5.88 9.65 -28.18
C ILE A 444 -6.49 9.83 -29.58
N ILE A 445 -5.73 10.42 -30.50
CA ILE A 445 -6.19 10.75 -31.86
C ILE A 445 -5.26 10.07 -32.85
N GLY A 446 -5.77 9.21 -33.70
CA GLY A 446 -5.02 8.48 -34.71
C GLY A 446 -5.58 7.09 -34.97
N GLU A 447 -5.12 6.44 -36.03
CA GLU A 447 -5.58 5.13 -36.50
C GLU A 447 -5.54 4.05 -35.39
N VAL A 448 -4.57 4.14 -34.47
CA VAL A 448 -4.42 3.20 -33.36
C VAL A 448 -5.62 3.19 -32.41
N ALA A 449 -6.41 4.27 -32.36
CA ALA A 449 -7.57 4.35 -31.48
C ALA A 449 -8.68 3.34 -31.88
N ALA A 450 -8.71 2.93 -33.15
CA ALA A 450 -9.63 1.89 -33.64
C ALA A 450 -9.32 0.51 -33.02
N LEU A 451 -8.06 0.23 -32.70
CA LEU A 451 -7.63 -1.08 -32.16
C LEU A 451 -8.23 -1.39 -30.77
N HIS A 452 -8.77 -0.40 -30.08
CA HIS A 452 -9.52 -0.63 -28.85
C HIS A 452 -10.61 -1.70 -29.01
N GLU A 453 -11.24 -1.77 -30.16
CA GLU A 453 -12.31 -2.72 -30.43
C GLU A 453 -11.86 -4.19 -30.32
N GLU A 454 -10.63 -4.44 -30.73
CA GLU A 454 -10.04 -5.79 -30.73
C GLU A 454 -9.21 -6.08 -29.47
N LEU A 455 -8.58 -5.05 -28.89
CA LEU A 455 -7.55 -5.20 -27.88
C LEU A 455 -7.97 -4.74 -26.48
N ALA A 456 -9.21 -4.26 -26.29
CA ALA A 456 -9.69 -3.88 -24.97
C ALA A 456 -9.72 -5.09 -24.02
N TRP A 457 -9.17 -4.92 -22.81
CA TRP A 457 -9.06 -6.00 -21.82
C TRP A 457 -9.46 -5.57 -20.41
N PHE A 458 -9.32 -4.29 -20.08
CA PHE A 458 -9.59 -3.77 -18.75
C PHE A 458 -11.04 -3.32 -18.63
N GLY A 459 -11.71 -3.70 -17.54
CA GLY A 459 -13.10 -3.31 -17.27
C GLY A 459 -14.16 -4.09 -18.05
N GLN A 460 -13.81 -5.02 -18.93
CA GLN A 460 -14.76 -5.92 -19.62
C GLN A 460 -15.04 -7.16 -18.77
N THR A 461 -15.99 -7.06 -17.82
CA THR A 461 -16.43 -8.22 -17.03
C THR A 461 -17.61 -8.97 -17.67
N GLU A 462 -18.13 -8.54 -18.82
CA GLU A 462 -19.25 -9.22 -19.50
C GLU A 462 -19.06 -9.30 -21.00
N GLN A 463 -18.13 -10.12 -21.50
CA GLN A 463 -18.19 -10.77 -22.82
C GLN A 463 -16.95 -11.64 -23.09
N VAL A 464 -16.68 -12.62 -22.22
CA VAL A 464 -15.86 -13.77 -22.62
C VAL A 464 -16.79 -14.99 -22.75
N SER A 465 -17.65 -14.96 -23.78
CA SER A 465 -18.30 -16.14 -24.30
C SER A 465 -18.29 -16.05 -25.82
N SER A 466 -17.19 -16.44 -26.44
CA SER A 466 -17.09 -17.08 -27.76
C SER A 466 -15.71 -16.91 -28.42
N PHE A 467 -14.65 -17.41 -27.80
CA PHE A 467 -13.45 -17.79 -28.54
C PHE A 467 -13.04 -19.20 -28.16
N ALA A 468 -13.86 -20.17 -28.55
CA ALA A 468 -13.48 -21.54 -28.73
C ALA A 468 -13.79 -21.91 -30.18
N GLN A 469 -12.94 -21.50 -31.11
CA GLN A 469 -12.78 -22.21 -32.37
C GLN A 469 -11.50 -23.03 -32.29
N PRO A 470 -11.56 -24.36 -32.60
CA PRO A 470 -10.41 -25.21 -32.54
C PRO A 470 -9.45 -24.86 -33.68
N ILE A 471 -8.17 -24.75 -33.32
CA ILE A 471 -7.08 -24.68 -34.29
C ILE A 471 -7.10 -25.98 -35.08
N THR A 472 -7.61 -25.91 -36.31
CA THR A 472 -7.47 -26.98 -37.28
C THR A 472 -5.99 -27.09 -37.65
N GLN A 473 -5.40 -28.21 -37.35
CA GLN A 473 -4.07 -28.61 -37.81
C GLN A 473 -3.99 -28.46 -39.32
N VAL A 474 -3.03 -27.66 -39.78
CA VAL A 474 -2.56 -27.71 -41.17
C VAL A 474 -1.27 -28.50 -41.16
N ALA A 475 -1.30 -29.58 -41.98
CA ALA A 475 -0.23 -30.51 -42.21
C ALA A 475 1.01 -29.89 -42.83
#